data_7afb23112df7f0b863beca6c03408172
#
_entry.id   7afb23112df7f0b863beca6c03408172
#
_cell.length_a   1.000
_cell.length_b   1.000
_cell.length_c   1.000
_cell.angle_alpha   90.00
_cell.angle_beta   90.00
_cell.angle_gamma   90.00
#
_symmetry.space_group_name_H-M   'P 1'
#
loop_
_entity.id
_entity.type
_entity.pdbx_description
1 polymer ?
#
loop_
_entity_poly.entity_id
_entity_poly.type
_entity_poly.pdbx_seq_one_letter_code
_entity_poly.pdbx_strand_id
1 'polypeptide(L)'
;MGGTAVRILGAATAAYSAAIIIRPVWLARPCGLISADGAVPASTGLLIRAIGARDVAIGIAMLTAGDPPARRTATACRVAADWSDAALFGTLLPDTERRLKVAGFAAAWGALCAVAAGDTFR
;
A
#
# COMPACT_ATOMS: atom_id res chain seq x y z
N MET A 1 4.97 22.56 -2.73
CA MET A 1 3.69 22.10 -2.16
C MET A 1 3.52 20.62 -2.41
N GLY A 2 3.55 20.16 -3.68
CA GLY A 2 3.41 18.75 -4.00
C GLY A 2 4.44 17.84 -3.33
N GLY A 3 5.68 18.32 -3.15
CA GLY A 3 6.72 17.55 -2.49
C GLY A 3 6.43 17.24 -1.03
N THR A 4 5.83 18.17 -0.30
CA THR A 4 5.45 17.97 1.10
C THR A 4 4.37 16.90 1.23
N ALA A 5 3.32 16.97 0.40
CA ALA A 5 2.24 15.99 0.43
C ALA A 5 2.77 14.58 0.08
N VAL A 6 3.61 14.47 -0.93
CA VAL A 6 4.22 13.19 -1.32
C VAL A 6 5.06 12.62 -0.17
N ARG A 7 5.83 13.45 0.53
CA ARG A 7 6.64 13.01 1.67
C ARG A 7 5.77 12.51 2.82
N ILE A 8 4.70 13.23 3.15
CA ILE A 8 3.77 12.82 4.21
C ILE A 8 3.13 11.48 3.87
N LEU A 9 2.64 11.33 2.64
CA LEU A 9 2.02 10.08 2.19
C LEU A 9 3.04 8.94 2.15
N GLY A 10 4.28 9.23 1.76
CA GLY A 10 5.36 8.25 1.79
C GLY A 10 5.68 7.79 3.22
N ALA A 11 5.75 8.71 4.17
CA ALA A 11 5.97 8.39 5.57
C ALA A 11 4.82 7.56 6.14
N ALA A 12 3.58 7.92 5.83
CA ALA A 12 2.40 7.17 6.27
C ALA A 12 2.39 5.75 5.68
N THR A 13 2.72 5.62 4.39
CA THR A 13 2.84 4.32 3.72
C THR A 13 3.90 3.47 4.40
N ALA A 14 5.09 4.03 4.64
CA ALA A 14 6.18 3.29 5.29
C ALA A 14 5.81 2.86 6.71
N ALA A 15 5.16 3.72 7.47
CA ALA A 15 4.76 3.41 8.84
C ALA A 15 3.72 2.29 8.89
N TYR A 16 2.66 2.36 8.08
CA TYR A 16 1.66 1.31 8.02
C TYR A 16 2.26 -0.01 7.54
N SER A 17 3.10 0.06 6.52
CA SER A 17 3.73 -1.13 5.94
C SER A 17 4.71 -1.80 6.91
N ALA A 18 5.46 -1.02 7.69
CA ALA A 18 6.28 -1.55 8.76
C ALA A 18 5.42 -2.25 9.82
N ALA A 19 4.26 -1.68 10.14
CA ALA A 19 3.33 -2.26 11.11
C ALA A 19 2.84 -3.64 10.67
N ILE A 20 2.49 -3.83 9.40
CA ILE A 20 2.03 -5.14 8.91
C ILE A 20 3.16 -6.17 8.78
N ILE A 21 4.41 -5.72 8.65
CA ILE A 21 5.57 -6.61 8.74
C ILE A 21 5.68 -7.18 10.16
N ILE A 22 5.50 -6.32 11.16
CA ILE A 22 5.59 -6.71 12.57
C ILE A 22 4.39 -7.57 12.96
N ARG A 23 3.18 -7.18 12.53
CA ARG A 23 1.93 -7.89 12.85
C ARG A 23 1.09 -8.11 11.60
N PRO A 24 1.34 -9.18 10.84
CA PRO A 24 0.61 -9.45 9.60
C PRO A 24 -0.91 -9.55 9.76
N VAL A 25 -1.40 -9.87 10.95
CA VAL A 25 -2.83 -9.95 11.23
C VAL A 25 -3.56 -8.63 10.96
N TRP A 26 -2.87 -7.50 11.06
CA TRP A 26 -3.48 -6.20 10.79
C TRP A 26 -3.90 -6.01 9.33
N LEU A 27 -3.27 -6.74 8.41
CA LEU A 27 -3.74 -6.81 7.02
C LEU A 27 -4.56 -8.08 6.75
N ALA A 28 -4.14 -9.22 7.30
CA ALA A 28 -4.81 -10.49 7.07
C ALA A 28 -6.27 -10.47 7.52
N ARG A 29 -6.56 -9.86 8.66
CA ARG A 29 -7.93 -9.83 9.21
C ARG A 29 -8.90 -9.05 8.31
N PRO A 30 -8.61 -7.81 7.89
CA PRO A 30 -9.49 -7.10 6.95
C PRO A 30 -9.68 -7.85 5.64
N CYS A 31 -8.66 -8.58 5.17
CA CYS A 31 -8.73 -9.35 3.94
C CYS A 31 -9.43 -10.70 4.10
N GLY A 32 -9.76 -11.11 5.32
CA GLY A 32 -10.36 -12.42 5.58
C GLY A 32 -9.38 -13.58 5.40
N LEU A 33 -8.09 -13.33 5.49
CA LEU A 33 -7.03 -14.32 5.29
C LEU A 33 -6.52 -14.87 6.61
N ILE A 34 -7.45 -15.25 7.48
CA ILE A 34 -7.16 -15.84 8.79
C ILE A 34 -7.82 -17.20 8.91
N SER A 35 -7.23 -18.07 9.73
CA SER A 35 -7.80 -19.37 10.06
C SER A 35 -9.03 -19.25 10.98
N ALA A 36 -9.78 -20.33 11.14
CA ALA A 36 -10.96 -20.37 12.01
C ALA A 36 -10.65 -19.96 13.44
N ASP A 37 -9.43 -20.23 13.93
CA ASP A 37 -8.96 -19.84 15.26
C ASP A 37 -8.42 -18.41 15.33
N GLY A 38 -8.50 -17.65 14.25
CA GLY A 38 -8.02 -16.28 14.17
C GLY A 38 -6.53 -16.12 13.87
N ALA A 39 -5.81 -17.22 13.64
CA ALA A 39 -4.38 -17.19 13.33
C ALA A 39 -4.13 -16.85 11.87
N VAL A 40 -2.97 -16.26 11.59
CA VAL A 40 -2.50 -16.02 10.21
C VAL A 40 -1.69 -17.24 9.77
N PRO A 41 -2.10 -17.95 8.70
CA PRO A 41 -1.28 -19.05 8.18
C PRO A 41 0.13 -18.57 7.81
N ALA A 42 1.13 -19.44 7.97
CA ALA A 42 2.54 -19.07 7.78
C ALA A 42 2.82 -18.53 6.39
N SER A 43 2.26 -19.14 5.35
CA SER A 43 2.42 -18.68 3.96
C SER A 43 1.79 -17.31 3.72
N THR A 44 0.61 -17.09 4.29
CA THR A 44 -0.07 -15.79 4.22
C THR A 44 0.76 -14.71 4.93
N GLY A 45 1.28 -15.01 6.11
CA GLY A 45 2.13 -14.08 6.85
C GLY A 45 3.40 -13.71 6.09
N LEU A 46 4.02 -14.68 5.42
CA LEU A 46 5.19 -14.43 4.59
C LEU A 46 4.86 -13.45 3.45
N LEU A 47 3.77 -13.69 2.74
CA LEU A 47 3.36 -12.83 1.62
C LEU A 47 2.99 -11.42 2.08
N ILE A 48 2.32 -11.29 3.22
CA ILE A 48 1.99 -9.98 3.80
C ILE A 48 3.27 -9.22 4.17
N ARG A 49 4.25 -9.90 4.75
CA ARG A 49 5.54 -9.28 5.06
C ARG A 49 6.27 -8.85 3.79
N ALA A 50 6.19 -9.63 2.72
CA ALA A 50 6.77 -9.26 1.44
C ALA A 50 6.10 -8.01 0.86
N ILE A 51 4.77 -7.93 0.92
CA ILE A 51 4.02 -6.73 0.52
C ILE A 51 4.44 -5.54 1.38
N GLY A 52 4.54 -5.73 2.67
CA GLY A 52 4.97 -4.68 3.59
C GLY A 52 6.38 -4.18 3.29
N ALA A 53 7.32 -5.07 3.03
CA ALA A 53 8.70 -4.69 2.69
C ALA A 53 8.75 -3.89 1.39
N ARG A 54 8.00 -4.31 0.36
CA ARG A 54 7.85 -3.57 -0.90
C ARG A 54 7.36 -2.15 -0.63
N ASP A 55 6.31 -2.03 0.16
CA ASP A 55 5.64 -0.76 0.42
C ASP A 55 6.46 0.15 1.34
N VAL A 56 7.23 -0.41 2.28
CA VAL A 56 8.21 0.37 3.06
C VAL A 56 9.24 0.99 2.12
N ALA A 57 9.77 0.21 1.18
CA ALA A 57 10.77 0.71 0.22
C ALA A 57 10.20 1.84 -0.63
N ILE A 58 8.98 1.69 -1.15
CA ILE A 58 8.32 2.73 -1.95
C ILE A 58 8.03 3.97 -1.10
N GLY A 59 7.54 3.77 0.13
CA GLY A 59 7.24 4.88 1.05
C GLY A 59 8.49 5.68 1.40
N ILE A 60 9.61 5.01 1.65
CA ILE A 60 10.89 5.67 1.91
C ILE A 60 11.36 6.43 0.67
N ALA A 61 11.21 5.86 -0.52
CA ALA A 61 11.57 6.54 -1.76
C ALA A 61 10.76 7.83 -1.95
N MET A 62 9.44 7.79 -1.66
CA MET A 62 8.60 8.99 -1.70
C MET A 62 9.02 10.03 -0.66
N LEU A 63 9.40 9.57 0.55
CA LEU A 63 9.81 10.44 1.65
C LEU A 63 11.13 11.15 1.35
N THR A 64 12.07 10.45 0.73
CA THR A 64 13.46 10.93 0.56
C THR A 64 13.79 11.46 -0.83
N ALA A 65 12.88 11.33 -1.80
CA ALA A 65 13.14 11.84 -3.16
C ALA A 65 13.43 13.33 -3.15
N GLY A 66 14.62 13.71 -3.62
CA GLY A 66 15.14 15.06 -3.53
C GLY A 66 14.79 15.97 -4.71
N ASP A 67 14.36 15.39 -5.82
CA ASP A 67 14.07 16.15 -7.04
C ASP A 67 12.74 15.69 -7.67
N PRO A 68 12.14 16.52 -8.55
CA PRO A 68 10.85 16.16 -9.17
C PRO A 68 10.85 14.85 -9.96
N PRO A 69 11.87 14.53 -10.79
CA PRO A 69 11.88 13.22 -11.47
C PRO A 69 11.87 12.03 -10.51
N ALA A 70 12.65 12.08 -9.45
CA ALA A 70 12.67 11.01 -8.44
C ALA A 70 11.33 10.88 -7.73
N ARG A 71 10.69 12.00 -7.38
CA ARG A 71 9.36 11.99 -6.77
C ARG A 71 8.31 11.39 -7.71
N ARG A 72 8.35 11.74 -8.98
CA ARG A 72 7.44 11.17 -9.98
C ARG A 72 7.58 9.66 -10.06
N THR A 73 8.82 9.17 -10.15
CA THR A 73 9.08 7.73 -10.23
C THR A 73 8.59 7.00 -9.00
N ALA A 74 8.93 7.50 -7.81
CA ALA A 74 8.50 6.88 -6.56
C ALA A 74 6.97 6.83 -6.44
N THR A 75 6.31 7.95 -6.77
CA THR A 75 4.85 8.03 -6.69
C THR A 75 4.19 7.15 -7.76
N ALA A 76 4.75 7.07 -8.97
CA ALA A 76 4.25 6.17 -10.00
C ALA A 76 4.32 4.71 -9.53
N CYS A 77 5.40 4.32 -8.86
CA CYS A 77 5.50 2.99 -8.26
C CYS A 77 4.42 2.77 -7.20
N ARG A 78 4.12 3.78 -6.39
CA ARG A 78 3.07 3.69 -5.38
C ARG A 78 1.68 3.49 -6.01
N VAL A 79 1.37 4.31 -7.00
CA VAL A 79 0.08 4.22 -7.71
C VAL A 79 -0.06 2.85 -8.39
N ALA A 80 0.99 2.40 -9.08
CA ALA A 80 0.99 1.10 -9.74
C ALA A 80 0.79 -0.04 -8.74
N ALA A 81 1.47 0.00 -7.59
CA ALA A 81 1.33 -1.01 -6.54
C ALA A 81 -0.08 -1.03 -5.96
N ASP A 82 -0.63 0.15 -5.64
CA ASP A 82 -1.96 0.25 -5.04
C ASP A 82 -3.06 -0.20 -5.99
N TRP A 83 -2.98 0.18 -7.25
CA TRP A 83 -3.99 -0.22 -8.23
C TRP A 83 -3.84 -1.69 -8.64
N SER A 84 -2.62 -2.24 -8.64
CA SER A 84 -2.41 -3.68 -8.78
C SER A 84 -3.01 -4.43 -7.59
N ASP A 85 -2.79 -3.95 -6.38
CA ASP A 85 -3.39 -4.53 -5.17
C ASP A 85 -4.92 -4.45 -5.24
N ALA A 86 -5.47 -3.31 -5.69
CA ALA A 86 -6.91 -3.16 -5.84
C ALA A 86 -7.49 -4.18 -6.83
N ALA A 87 -6.83 -4.39 -7.97
CA ALA A 87 -7.26 -5.38 -8.95
C ALA A 87 -7.18 -6.80 -8.40
N LEU A 88 -6.05 -7.15 -7.74
CA LEU A 88 -5.85 -8.50 -7.21
C LEU A 88 -6.77 -8.79 -6.03
N PHE A 89 -6.82 -7.90 -5.06
CA PHE A 89 -7.69 -8.11 -3.89
C PHE A 89 -9.17 -7.99 -4.26
N GLY A 90 -9.50 -7.12 -5.22
CA GLY A 90 -10.86 -6.96 -5.70
C GLY A 90 -11.40 -8.15 -6.48
N THR A 91 -10.52 -9.02 -6.99
CA THR A 91 -10.91 -10.18 -7.80
C THR A 91 -10.64 -11.52 -7.13
N LEU A 92 -9.63 -11.60 -6.26
CA LEU A 92 -9.12 -12.89 -5.77
C LEU A 92 -9.40 -13.17 -4.30
N LEU A 93 -9.77 -12.17 -3.48
CA LEU A 93 -10.12 -12.43 -2.09
C LEU A 93 -11.39 -13.30 -2.02
N PRO A 94 -11.45 -14.25 -1.06
CA PRO A 94 -12.60 -15.17 -0.96
C PRO A 94 -13.92 -14.50 -0.68
N ASP A 95 -13.92 -13.43 0.13
CA ASP A 95 -15.12 -12.74 0.59
C ASP A 95 -15.38 -11.51 -0.27
N THR A 96 -16.54 -11.49 -0.97
CA THR A 96 -16.90 -10.38 -1.86
C THR A 96 -16.97 -9.04 -1.16
N GLU A 97 -17.50 -9.01 0.07
CA GLU A 97 -17.62 -7.77 0.83
C GLU A 97 -16.25 -7.21 1.18
N ARG A 98 -15.31 -8.09 1.56
CA ARG A 98 -13.93 -7.70 1.84
C ARG A 98 -13.18 -7.27 0.59
N ARG A 99 -13.48 -7.87 -0.57
CA ARG A 99 -12.93 -7.43 -1.86
C ARG A 99 -13.20 -5.95 -2.10
N LEU A 100 -14.45 -5.52 -1.91
CA LEU A 100 -14.83 -4.14 -2.15
C LEU A 100 -14.16 -3.18 -1.18
N LYS A 101 -14.09 -3.53 0.10
CA LYS A 101 -13.47 -2.68 1.12
C LYS A 101 -11.97 -2.52 0.90
N VAL A 102 -11.27 -3.64 0.70
CA VAL A 102 -9.82 -3.63 0.54
C VAL A 102 -9.42 -3.00 -0.79
N ALA A 103 -10.08 -3.38 -1.89
CA ALA A 103 -9.82 -2.79 -3.20
C ALA A 103 -10.14 -1.30 -3.22
N GLY A 104 -11.24 -0.89 -2.58
CA GLY A 104 -11.62 0.52 -2.47
C GLY A 104 -10.58 1.32 -1.71
N PHE A 105 -10.07 0.79 -0.59
CA PHE A 105 -9.02 1.45 0.17
C PHE A 105 -7.73 1.60 -0.64
N ALA A 106 -7.28 0.53 -1.31
CA ALA A 106 -6.07 0.56 -2.11
C ALA A 106 -6.20 1.54 -3.29
N ALA A 107 -7.32 1.49 -4.00
CA ALA A 107 -7.58 2.40 -5.11
C ALA A 107 -7.63 3.86 -4.65
N ALA A 108 -8.28 4.12 -3.52
CA ALA A 108 -8.38 5.47 -2.95
C ALA A 108 -7.00 5.99 -2.52
N TRP A 109 -6.19 5.16 -1.88
CA TRP A 109 -4.84 5.56 -1.47
C TRP A 109 -3.97 5.90 -2.68
N GLY A 110 -3.98 5.04 -3.72
CA GLY A 110 -3.26 5.30 -4.95
C GLY A 110 -3.73 6.58 -5.64
N ALA A 111 -5.04 6.82 -5.69
CA ALA A 111 -5.60 8.05 -6.26
C ALA A 111 -5.17 9.28 -5.45
N LEU A 112 -5.18 9.19 -4.13
CA LEU A 112 -4.72 10.28 -3.26
C LEU A 112 -3.24 10.60 -3.51
N CYS A 113 -2.40 9.58 -3.63
CA CYS A 113 -0.98 9.78 -3.95
C CYS A 113 -0.80 10.42 -5.34
N ALA A 114 -1.58 10.00 -6.33
CA ALA A 114 -1.53 10.59 -7.67
C ALA A 114 -1.92 12.07 -7.65
N VAL A 115 -2.96 12.42 -6.92
CA VAL A 115 -3.40 13.81 -6.78
C VAL A 115 -2.34 14.65 -6.05
N ALA A 116 -1.78 14.11 -4.96
CA ALA A 116 -0.74 14.81 -4.19
C ALA A 116 0.50 15.08 -5.02
N ALA A 117 0.81 14.21 -5.98
CA ALA A 117 1.94 14.36 -6.89
C ALA A 117 1.60 15.15 -8.16
N GLY A 118 0.37 15.66 -8.28
CA GLY A 118 -0.10 16.32 -9.50
C GLY A 118 0.83 17.41 -10.02
N ASP A 119 1.37 18.23 -9.12
CA ASP A 119 2.29 19.30 -9.50
C ASP A 119 3.64 18.78 -9.99
N THR A 120 4.03 17.58 -9.61
CA THR A 120 5.29 16.97 -10.09
C THR A 120 5.13 16.34 -11.46
N PHE A 121 3.90 16.07 -11.92
CA PHE A 121 3.61 15.51 -13.24
C PHE A 121 3.35 16.57 -14.31
N ARG A 122 3.32 17.85 -13.95
CA ARG A 122 3.11 18.98 -14.89
C ARG A 122 4.40 19.50 -15.54
#